data_3ecf887e8899504efbacc15e514ffa7d
#
_entry.id   3ecf887e8899504efbacc15e514ffa7d
#
_cell.length_a   1.000
_cell.length_b   1.000
_cell.length_c   1.000
_cell.angle_alpha   90.00
_cell.angle_beta   90.00
_cell.angle_gamma   90.00
#
_symmetry.space_group_name_H-M   'P 1'
#
loop_
_entity.id
_entity.type
_entity.pdbx_description
1 polymer ?
#
loop_
_entity_poly.entity_id
_entity_poly.type
_entity_poly.pdbx_seq_one_letter_code
_entity_poly.pdbx_strand_id
1 'polypeptide(L)'
;MSDIEKTRLPATNMLLLEREGSVLKIWFNRPEAKNALNAEMTDDLVNVLTAVKDDRSIRTIVLRGKGGFFCAGGDIKGFKSGMQTVDAEQVAMSNRSFGDVMIMLNEQPQVVIILVEGAAIGGGLGLACVADVTLVTADARFRLSETSLGIPPAQIAPFVTERVGLTQARRLMLTGARFKGEEAVTLG
;
A
#
# COMPACT_ATOMS: atom_id res chain seq x y z
N MET A 1 -11.79 31.17 17.26
CA MET A 1 -11.47 29.94 16.51
C MET A 1 -10.07 30.17 15.98
N SER A 2 -9.07 29.51 16.59
CA SER A 2 -7.68 29.63 16.13
C SER A 2 -7.57 29.11 14.69
N ASP A 3 -6.98 29.92 13.81
CA ASP A 3 -6.55 29.44 12.49
C ASP A 3 -5.61 28.26 12.71
N ILE A 4 -6.13 27.05 12.46
CA ILE A 4 -5.29 25.85 12.43
C ILE A 4 -4.40 26.03 11.21
N GLU A 5 -3.13 26.32 11.44
CA GLU A 5 -2.12 26.45 10.41
C GLU A 5 -2.14 25.16 9.57
N LYS A 6 -2.54 25.28 8.30
CA LYS A 6 -2.66 24.11 7.42
C LYS A 6 -1.25 23.57 7.16
N THR A 7 -1.02 22.33 7.51
CA THR A 7 0.25 21.66 7.22
C THR A 7 0.60 21.78 5.73
N ARG A 8 1.81 22.28 5.44
CA ARG A 8 2.34 22.28 4.09
C ARG A 8 2.69 20.84 3.71
N LEU A 9 2.02 20.32 2.69
CA LEU A 9 2.30 18.99 2.18
C LEU A 9 3.73 18.92 1.61
N PRO A 10 4.47 17.84 1.83
CA PRO A 10 5.80 17.67 1.27
C PRO A 10 5.75 17.59 -0.27
N ALA A 11 6.85 17.96 -0.91
CA ALA A 11 7.04 17.67 -2.32
C ALA A 11 7.30 16.16 -2.50
N THR A 12 6.69 15.57 -3.52
CA THR A 12 6.78 14.14 -3.82
C THR A 12 7.04 13.94 -5.30
N ASN A 13 7.80 12.89 -5.65
CA ASN A 13 8.12 12.55 -7.03
C ASN A 13 7.21 11.41 -7.56
N MET A 14 6.92 10.44 -6.69
CA MET A 14 6.17 9.23 -7.03
C MET A 14 4.69 9.30 -6.62
N LEU A 15 4.31 10.35 -5.91
CA LEU A 15 2.94 10.57 -5.46
C LEU A 15 2.39 11.87 -6.00
N LEU A 16 1.07 11.92 -6.24
CA LEU A 16 0.35 13.19 -6.40
C LEU A 16 -0.53 13.39 -5.18
N LEU A 17 -0.46 14.59 -4.62
CA LEU A 17 -1.18 14.97 -3.41
C LEU A 17 -2.24 16.01 -3.76
N GLU A 18 -3.47 15.76 -3.36
CA GLU A 18 -4.59 16.68 -3.55
C GLU A 18 -5.35 16.80 -2.24
N ARG A 19 -5.55 18.03 -1.77
CA ARG A 19 -6.31 18.27 -0.54
C ARG A 19 -7.63 18.97 -0.85
N GLU A 20 -8.73 18.34 -0.48
CA GLU A 20 -10.07 18.91 -0.52
C GLU A 20 -10.65 19.01 0.89
N GLY A 21 -10.66 20.20 1.45
CA GLY A 21 -11.15 20.42 2.81
C GLY A 21 -10.38 19.59 3.83
N SER A 22 -11.03 18.61 4.45
CA SER A 22 -10.45 17.69 5.44
C SER A 22 -10.02 16.34 4.86
N VAL A 23 -10.06 16.18 3.53
CA VAL A 23 -9.67 14.95 2.84
C VAL A 23 -8.34 15.18 2.13
N LEU A 24 -7.35 14.32 2.39
CA LEU A 24 -6.10 14.23 1.64
C LEU A 24 -6.19 13.04 0.69
N LYS A 25 -6.13 13.30 -0.60
CA LYS A 25 -6.03 12.26 -1.64
C LYS A 25 -4.56 12.06 -1.99
N ILE A 26 -4.10 10.83 -1.91
CA ILE A 26 -2.74 10.39 -2.28
C ILE A 26 -2.87 9.44 -3.47
N TRP A 27 -2.22 9.78 -4.56
CA TRP A 27 -2.22 8.95 -5.76
C TRP A 27 -0.84 8.36 -5.97
N PHE A 28 -0.72 7.05 -6.12
CA PHE A 28 0.46 6.46 -6.72
C PHE A 28 0.56 6.92 -8.17
N ASN A 29 1.70 7.47 -8.57
CA ASN A 29 1.89 8.12 -9.86
C ASN A 29 3.03 7.51 -10.68
N ARG A 30 3.00 6.19 -10.82
CA ARG A 30 3.87 5.38 -11.71
C ARG A 30 3.03 4.47 -12.62
N PRO A 31 2.09 5.00 -13.42
CA PRO A 31 1.18 4.16 -14.22
C PRO A 31 1.91 3.29 -15.24
N GLU A 32 3.06 3.71 -15.78
CA GLU A 32 3.91 2.95 -16.69
C GLU A 32 4.47 1.67 -16.07
N ALA A 33 4.66 1.66 -14.75
CA ALA A 33 5.05 0.49 -13.96
C ALA A 33 3.87 -0.13 -13.18
N LYS A 34 2.62 0.22 -13.55
CA LYS A 34 1.40 -0.21 -12.83
C LYS A 34 1.49 0.09 -11.33
N ASN A 35 2.05 1.22 -10.99
CA ASN A 35 2.25 1.69 -9.62
C ASN A 35 3.00 0.67 -8.72
N ALA A 36 3.98 -0.05 -9.29
CA ALA A 36 4.85 -0.92 -8.51
C ALA A 36 5.65 -0.10 -7.50
N LEU A 37 5.74 -0.64 -6.27
CA LEU A 37 6.38 -0.02 -5.12
C LEU A 37 7.90 -0.09 -5.28
N ASN A 38 8.55 1.06 -5.31
CA ASN A 38 9.99 1.21 -5.21
C ASN A 38 10.37 2.01 -3.96
N ALA A 39 11.64 2.11 -3.65
CA ALA A 39 12.13 2.81 -2.47
C ALA A 39 11.65 4.27 -2.42
N GLU A 40 11.74 4.99 -3.55
CA GLU A 40 11.33 6.40 -3.63
C GLU A 40 9.84 6.60 -3.33
N MET A 41 8.96 5.71 -3.82
CA MET A 41 7.52 5.76 -3.49
C MET A 41 7.26 5.45 -2.01
N THR A 42 8.04 4.54 -1.43
CA THR A 42 7.97 4.22 -0.01
C THR A 42 8.40 5.40 0.85
N ASP A 43 9.51 6.05 0.47
CA ASP A 43 10.03 7.24 1.15
C ASP A 43 9.05 8.43 1.05
N ASP A 44 8.47 8.65 -0.13
CA ASP A 44 7.43 9.65 -0.33
C ASP A 44 6.22 9.40 0.59
N LEU A 45 5.76 8.14 0.71
CA LEU A 45 4.66 7.78 1.63
C LEU A 45 5.03 8.07 3.09
N VAL A 46 6.21 7.66 3.54
CA VAL A 46 6.71 7.95 4.90
C VAL A 46 6.69 9.46 5.17
N ASN A 47 7.22 10.24 4.24
CA ASN A 47 7.28 11.71 4.38
C ASN A 47 5.88 12.33 4.48
N VAL A 48 4.95 11.90 3.62
CA VAL A 48 3.56 12.41 3.63
C VAL A 48 2.85 12.02 4.93
N LEU A 49 2.87 10.74 5.30
CA LEU A 49 2.18 10.23 6.48
C LEU A 49 2.72 10.89 7.77
N THR A 50 4.04 11.06 7.86
CA THR A 50 4.68 11.77 8.97
C THR A 50 4.22 13.23 9.05
N ALA A 51 4.22 13.93 7.92
CA ALA A 51 3.86 15.36 7.87
C ALA A 51 2.40 15.62 8.29
N VAL A 52 1.49 14.68 8.02
CA VAL A 52 0.05 14.88 8.27
C VAL A 52 -0.44 14.23 9.55
N LYS A 53 0.36 13.41 10.23
CA LYS A 53 -0.05 12.64 11.41
C LYS A 53 -0.72 13.50 12.49
N ASP A 54 -0.18 14.68 12.74
CA ASP A 54 -0.68 15.58 13.81
C ASP A 54 -1.59 16.68 13.27
N ASP A 55 -1.83 16.75 11.95
CA ASP A 55 -2.74 17.73 11.36
C ASP A 55 -4.21 17.34 11.54
N ARG A 56 -4.82 17.84 12.60
CA ARG A 56 -6.24 17.60 12.93
C ARG A 56 -7.23 18.20 11.93
N SER A 57 -6.76 19.02 11.00
CA SER A 57 -7.59 19.54 9.90
C SER A 57 -7.72 18.57 8.73
N ILE A 58 -6.86 17.52 8.66
CA ILE A 58 -7.01 16.35 7.79
C ILE A 58 -7.65 15.25 8.62
N ARG A 59 -8.80 14.76 8.18
CA ARG A 59 -9.59 13.72 8.88
C ARG A 59 -9.62 12.40 8.16
N THR A 60 -9.35 12.44 6.85
CA THR A 60 -9.41 11.26 5.99
C THR A 60 -8.26 11.30 4.99
N ILE A 61 -7.60 10.18 4.83
CA ILE A 61 -6.62 9.92 3.78
C ILE A 61 -7.26 8.95 2.79
N VAL A 62 -7.27 9.31 1.50
CA VAL A 62 -7.72 8.44 0.42
C VAL A 62 -6.53 8.07 -0.44
N LEU A 63 -6.16 6.79 -0.49
CA LEU A 63 -5.05 6.28 -1.27
C LEU A 63 -5.57 5.54 -2.50
N ARG A 64 -5.04 5.84 -3.69
CA ARG A 64 -5.41 5.18 -4.94
C ARG A 64 -4.27 5.24 -5.98
N GLY A 65 -4.43 4.55 -7.11
CA GLY A 65 -3.46 4.55 -8.19
C GLY A 65 -3.89 5.36 -9.42
N LYS A 66 -2.96 6.02 -10.09
CA LYS A 66 -3.18 6.60 -11.42
C LYS A 66 -3.18 5.51 -12.49
N GLY A 67 -3.85 5.79 -13.62
CA GLY A 67 -3.87 4.89 -14.77
C GLY A 67 -4.78 3.68 -14.64
N GLY A 68 -5.78 3.69 -13.74
CA GLY A 68 -6.75 2.59 -13.58
C GLY A 68 -6.15 1.31 -12.99
N PHE A 69 -5.06 1.44 -12.24
CA PHE A 69 -4.38 0.33 -11.58
C PHE A 69 -3.91 0.77 -10.19
N PHE A 70 -4.32 0.07 -9.15
CA PHE A 70 -3.92 0.45 -7.80
C PHE A 70 -2.42 0.21 -7.58
N CYS A 71 -1.98 -1.07 -7.51
CA CYS A 71 -0.58 -1.38 -7.22
C CYS A 71 -0.21 -2.81 -7.66
N ALA A 72 0.87 -2.95 -8.42
CA ALA A 72 1.40 -4.23 -8.88
C ALA A 72 2.30 -4.98 -7.87
N GLY A 73 2.44 -4.44 -6.65
CA GLY A 73 3.36 -4.98 -5.65
C GLY A 73 4.76 -4.38 -5.74
N GLY A 74 5.74 -5.05 -5.15
CA GLY A 74 7.14 -4.60 -5.20
C GLY A 74 7.71 -4.57 -6.62
N ASP A 75 8.59 -3.61 -6.90
CA ASP A 75 9.25 -3.48 -8.19
C ASP A 75 10.32 -4.57 -8.38
N ILE A 76 9.89 -5.72 -8.93
CA ILE A 76 10.73 -6.92 -9.13
C ILE A 76 11.93 -6.63 -10.05
N LYS A 77 11.84 -5.65 -10.94
CA LYS A 77 12.97 -5.30 -11.83
C LYS A 77 14.10 -4.66 -11.04
N GLY A 78 13.78 -3.77 -10.10
CA GLY A 78 14.73 -3.23 -9.14
C GLY A 78 15.31 -4.33 -8.23
N PHE A 79 14.48 -5.29 -7.79
CA PHE A 79 14.91 -6.43 -6.99
C PHE A 79 15.89 -7.35 -7.74
N LYS A 80 15.60 -7.73 -8.98
CA LYS A 80 16.45 -8.65 -9.76
C LYS A 80 17.79 -8.06 -10.15
N SER A 81 17.85 -6.77 -10.47
CA SER A 81 19.13 -6.10 -10.75
C SER A 81 20.00 -5.95 -9.50
N GLY A 82 19.38 -5.88 -8.30
CA GLY A 82 20.07 -5.82 -7.02
C GLY A 82 20.49 -7.20 -6.48
N MET A 83 19.75 -8.28 -6.74
CA MET A 83 20.01 -9.60 -6.15
C MET A 83 21.36 -10.23 -6.53
N GLN A 84 22.02 -9.77 -7.59
CA GLN A 84 23.35 -10.27 -7.97
C GLN A 84 24.50 -9.61 -7.20
N THR A 85 24.25 -8.49 -6.49
CA THR A 85 25.30 -7.70 -5.83
C THR A 85 24.88 -7.11 -4.48
N VAL A 86 23.61 -7.31 -4.03
CA VAL A 86 23.11 -6.67 -2.80
C VAL A 86 23.27 -7.62 -1.62
N ASP A 87 23.87 -7.12 -0.55
CA ASP A 87 23.98 -7.79 0.74
C ASP A 87 22.59 -8.12 1.32
N ALA A 88 22.47 -9.28 1.96
CA ALA A 88 21.25 -9.74 2.62
C ALA A 88 20.71 -8.71 3.63
N GLU A 89 21.58 -7.93 4.25
CA GLU A 89 21.23 -6.86 5.18
C GLU A 89 20.51 -5.71 4.48
N GLN A 90 20.96 -5.31 3.29
CA GLN A 90 20.28 -4.26 2.50
C GLN A 90 18.89 -4.69 2.03
N VAL A 91 18.74 -5.97 1.66
CA VAL A 91 17.41 -6.53 1.32
C VAL A 91 16.50 -6.53 2.55
N ALA A 92 17.02 -6.90 3.71
CA ALA A 92 16.25 -6.89 4.96
C ALA A 92 15.84 -5.46 5.35
N MET A 93 16.71 -4.47 5.19
CA MET A 93 16.42 -3.07 5.46
C MET A 93 15.34 -2.51 4.51
N SER A 94 15.43 -2.80 3.23
CA SER A 94 14.42 -2.38 2.24
C SER A 94 13.05 -3.00 2.53
N ASN A 95 13.02 -4.28 2.88
CA ASN A 95 11.79 -4.96 3.30
C ASN A 95 11.22 -4.32 4.57
N ARG A 96 12.05 -4.01 5.55
CA ARG A 96 11.63 -3.37 6.79
C ARG A 96 10.99 -2.01 6.54
N SER A 97 11.56 -1.18 5.67
CA SER A 97 11.02 0.13 5.31
C SER A 97 9.57 0.04 4.80
N PHE A 98 9.25 -0.97 3.99
CA PHE A 98 7.87 -1.20 3.58
C PHE A 98 6.97 -1.65 4.74
N GLY A 99 7.48 -2.49 5.64
CA GLY A 99 6.78 -2.87 6.87
C GLY A 99 6.45 -1.66 7.75
N ASP A 100 7.38 -0.72 7.86
CA ASP A 100 7.17 0.52 8.60
C ASP A 100 6.05 1.39 7.98
N VAL A 101 5.95 1.47 6.64
CA VAL A 101 4.81 2.13 5.96
C VAL A 101 3.48 1.47 6.32
N MET A 102 3.44 0.13 6.36
CA MET A 102 2.22 -0.59 6.73
C MET A 102 1.79 -0.24 8.16
N ILE A 103 2.74 -0.23 9.10
CA ILE A 103 2.49 0.16 10.50
C ILE A 103 2.03 1.61 10.55
N MET A 104 2.70 2.53 9.84
CA MET A 104 2.33 3.95 9.82
C MET A 104 0.90 4.16 9.30
N LEU A 105 0.48 3.44 8.26
CA LEU A 105 -0.90 3.52 7.75
C LEU A 105 -1.90 2.98 8.76
N ASN A 106 -1.59 1.85 9.41
CA ASN A 106 -2.44 1.23 10.42
C ASN A 106 -2.62 2.11 11.68
N GLU A 107 -1.61 2.91 12.00
CA GLU A 107 -1.59 3.76 13.19
C GLU A 107 -1.94 5.23 12.91
N GLN A 108 -2.35 5.55 11.67
CA GLN A 108 -2.75 6.93 11.35
C GLN A 108 -3.98 7.34 12.17
N PRO A 109 -3.98 8.55 12.77
CA PRO A 109 -5.15 9.06 13.49
C PRO A 109 -6.28 9.48 12.52
N GLN A 110 -6.01 9.61 11.23
CA GLN A 110 -6.97 9.86 10.17
C GLN A 110 -7.57 8.54 9.70
N VAL A 111 -8.83 8.56 9.29
CA VAL A 111 -9.44 7.40 8.61
C VAL A 111 -8.74 7.16 7.27
N VAL A 112 -8.20 5.97 7.07
CA VAL A 112 -7.53 5.55 5.83
C VAL A 112 -8.50 4.78 4.94
N ILE A 113 -8.76 5.32 3.74
CA ILE A 113 -9.60 4.68 2.73
C ILE A 113 -8.71 4.32 1.53
N ILE A 114 -8.77 3.09 1.07
CA ILE A 114 -8.06 2.66 -0.14
C ILE A 114 -9.04 2.31 -1.25
N LEU A 115 -8.77 2.86 -2.45
CA LEU A 115 -9.56 2.60 -3.64
C LEU A 115 -8.76 1.70 -4.58
N VAL A 116 -9.26 0.48 -4.82
CA VAL A 116 -8.61 -0.51 -5.68
C VAL A 116 -9.33 -0.63 -7.01
N GLU A 117 -8.67 -0.12 -8.05
CA GLU A 117 -9.05 -0.32 -9.44
C GLU A 117 -8.01 -1.22 -10.12
N GLY A 118 -8.40 -2.03 -11.08
CA GLY A 118 -7.52 -2.88 -11.87
C GLY A 118 -6.88 -4.03 -11.10
N ALA A 119 -5.91 -3.78 -10.21
CA ALA A 119 -5.38 -4.84 -9.36
C ALA A 119 -4.61 -4.32 -8.13
N ALA A 120 -4.57 -5.18 -7.10
CA ALA A 120 -3.71 -5.08 -5.93
C ALA A 120 -2.95 -6.41 -5.75
N ILE A 121 -1.65 -6.39 -5.99
CA ILE A 121 -0.81 -7.60 -6.01
C ILE A 121 0.28 -7.50 -4.94
N GLY A 122 0.55 -8.59 -4.24
CA GLY A 122 1.62 -8.64 -3.23
C GLY A 122 1.52 -7.52 -2.21
N GLY A 123 2.54 -6.66 -2.09
CA GLY A 123 2.51 -5.48 -1.23
C GLY A 123 1.31 -4.55 -1.46
N GLY A 124 0.77 -4.49 -2.70
CA GLY A 124 -0.45 -3.75 -3.00
C GLY A 124 -1.69 -4.36 -2.32
N LEU A 125 -1.77 -5.69 -2.24
CA LEU A 125 -2.82 -6.35 -1.45
C LEU A 125 -2.63 -6.10 0.05
N GLY A 126 -1.38 -6.10 0.52
CA GLY A 126 -1.07 -5.73 1.90
C GLY A 126 -1.61 -4.35 2.25
N LEU A 127 -1.33 -3.34 1.40
CA LEU A 127 -1.89 -2.00 1.56
C LEU A 127 -3.42 -2.00 1.62
N ALA A 128 -4.09 -2.75 0.73
CA ALA A 128 -5.54 -2.87 0.76
C ALA A 128 -6.07 -3.47 2.08
N CYS A 129 -5.30 -4.36 2.70
CA CYS A 129 -5.68 -4.98 3.98
C CYS A 129 -5.48 -4.07 5.19
N VAL A 130 -4.55 -3.11 5.13
CA VAL A 130 -4.24 -2.25 6.29
C VAL A 130 -5.21 -1.07 6.45
N ALA A 131 -5.98 -0.73 5.43
CA ALA A 131 -6.90 0.40 5.47
C ALA A 131 -8.09 0.16 6.41
N ASP A 132 -8.66 1.23 6.98
CA ASP A 132 -9.93 1.15 7.72
C ASP A 132 -11.06 0.72 6.78
N VAL A 133 -11.08 1.27 5.56
CA VAL A 133 -12.08 0.96 4.54
C VAL A 133 -11.39 0.73 3.20
N THR A 134 -11.69 -0.39 2.54
CA THR A 134 -11.22 -0.67 1.18
C THR A 134 -12.40 -0.78 0.23
N LEU A 135 -12.42 0.08 -0.78
CA LEU A 135 -13.41 0.04 -1.86
C LEU A 135 -12.76 -0.53 -3.12
N VAL A 136 -13.41 -1.48 -3.75
CA VAL A 136 -12.85 -2.21 -4.89
C VAL A 136 -13.82 -2.22 -6.06
N THR A 137 -13.30 -2.17 -7.30
CA THR A 137 -14.12 -2.47 -8.47
C THR A 137 -14.38 -3.99 -8.55
N ALA A 138 -15.54 -4.40 -9.04
CA ALA A 138 -15.93 -5.81 -9.09
C ALA A 138 -14.92 -6.68 -9.87
N ASP A 139 -14.30 -6.12 -10.89
CA ASP A 139 -13.29 -6.76 -11.76
C ASP A 139 -11.84 -6.62 -11.25
N ALA A 140 -11.62 -5.86 -10.17
CA ALA A 140 -10.28 -5.72 -9.57
C ALA A 140 -9.69 -7.09 -9.23
N ARG A 141 -8.40 -7.25 -9.48
CA ARG A 141 -7.69 -8.53 -9.34
C ARG A 141 -6.75 -8.49 -8.15
N PHE A 142 -6.79 -9.54 -7.38
CA PHE A 142 -5.99 -9.70 -6.17
C PHE A 142 -5.16 -10.96 -6.21
N ARG A 143 -3.94 -10.88 -5.65
CA ARG A 143 -3.06 -12.03 -5.49
C ARG A 143 -1.94 -11.72 -4.52
N LEU A 144 -1.59 -12.70 -3.68
CA LEU A 144 -0.30 -12.75 -2.99
C LEU A 144 0.68 -13.51 -3.88
N SER A 145 1.58 -12.78 -4.54
CA SER A 145 2.48 -13.34 -5.57
C SER A 145 3.81 -13.83 -5.01
N GLU A 146 4.11 -13.53 -3.76
CA GLU A 146 5.38 -13.75 -3.08
C GLU A 146 5.78 -15.23 -3.12
N THR A 147 4.86 -16.14 -2.83
CA THR A 147 5.09 -17.58 -2.86
C THR A 147 5.54 -18.08 -4.25
N SER A 148 5.00 -17.47 -5.32
CA SER A 148 5.42 -17.79 -6.69
C SER A 148 6.84 -17.33 -7.01
N LEU A 149 7.40 -16.45 -6.18
CA LEU A 149 8.77 -15.95 -6.29
C LEU A 149 9.72 -16.65 -5.31
N GLY A 150 9.21 -17.60 -4.52
CA GLY A 150 9.98 -18.33 -3.50
C GLY A 150 10.28 -17.49 -2.25
N ILE A 151 9.51 -16.41 -2.00
CA ILE A 151 9.66 -15.57 -0.81
C ILE A 151 8.38 -15.55 0.03
N PRO A 152 8.46 -15.38 1.36
CA PRO A 152 7.28 -15.23 2.19
C PRO A 152 6.72 -13.80 2.10
N PRO A 153 5.40 -13.60 2.23
CA PRO A 153 4.77 -12.27 2.31
C PRO A 153 4.95 -11.67 3.72
N ALA A 154 6.18 -11.61 4.23
CA ALA A 154 6.49 -11.40 5.65
C ALA A 154 5.88 -10.10 6.21
N GLN A 155 6.09 -8.96 5.56
CA GLN A 155 5.66 -7.65 6.05
C GLN A 155 4.15 -7.46 6.01
N ILE A 156 3.47 -8.10 5.06
CA ILE A 156 2.02 -7.95 4.87
C ILE A 156 1.20 -9.02 5.59
N ALA A 157 1.83 -10.14 5.98
CA ALA A 157 1.14 -11.29 6.56
C ALA A 157 0.28 -10.94 7.80
N PRO A 158 0.73 -10.13 8.76
CA PRO A 158 -0.10 -9.75 9.90
C PRO A 158 -1.40 -9.04 9.47
N PHE A 159 -1.30 -8.04 8.61
CA PHE A 159 -2.43 -7.24 8.15
C PHE A 159 -3.41 -8.04 7.29
N VAL A 160 -2.90 -8.92 6.42
CA VAL A 160 -3.76 -9.84 5.66
C VAL A 160 -4.48 -10.79 6.61
N THR A 161 -3.78 -11.32 7.62
CA THR A 161 -4.38 -12.25 8.60
C THR A 161 -5.45 -11.56 9.44
N GLU A 162 -5.22 -10.33 9.85
CA GLU A 162 -6.18 -9.52 10.59
C GLU A 162 -7.44 -9.25 9.76
N ARG A 163 -7.27 -8.91 8.46
CA ARG A 163 -8.38 -8.58 7.56
C ARG A 163 -9.25 -9.78 7.19
N VAL A 164 -8.67 -10.88 6.75
CA VAL A 164 -9.41 -12.01 6.16
C VAL A 164 -9.49 -13.24 7.08
N GLY A 165 -8.94 -13.16 8.28
CA GLY A 165 -8.82 -14.26 9.22
C GLY A 165 -7.78 -15.32 8.82
N LEU A 166 -7.30 -16.08 9.80
CA LEU A 166 -6.17 -17.00 9.66
C LEU A 166 -6.36 -18.03 8.55
N THR A 167 -7.56 -18.63 8.44
CA THR A 167 -7.83 -19.71 7.47
C THR A 167 -7.69 -19.20 6.03
N GLN A 168 -8.31 -18.08 5.71
CA GLN A 168 -8.22 -17.49 4.36
C GLN A 168 -6.83 -16.93 4.09
N ALA A 169 -6.21 -16.29 5.07
CA ALA A 169 -4.83 -15.80 4.95
C ALA A 169 -3.87 -16.94 4.57
N ARG A 170 -3.94 -18.08 5.26
CA ARG A 170 -3.13 -19.26 4.93
C ARG A 170 -3.39 -19.77 3.51
N ARG A 171 -4.67 -19.88 3.11
CA ARG A 171 -5.03 -20.27 1.74
C ARG A 171 -4.37 -19.34 0.72
N LEU A 172 -4.57 -18.04 0.87
CA LEU A 172 -4.08 -17.03 -0.09
C LEU A 172 -2.55 -16.97 -0.14
N MET A 173 -1.89 -16.97 1.03
CA MET A 173 -0.43 -16.87 1.13
C MET A 173 0.27 -18.13 0.62
N LEU A 174 -0.22 -19.33 0.96
CA LEU A 174 0.46 -20.57 0.62
C LEU A 174 0.23 -20.99 -0.83
N THR A 175 -0.93 -20.67 -1.39
CA THR A 175 -1.29 -21.10 -2.75
C THR A 175 -1.05 -20.03 -3.81
N GLY A 176 -0.93 -18.76 -3.40
CA GLY A 176 -0.91 -17.64 -4.32
C GLY A 176 -2.21 -17.55 -5.14
N ALA A 177 -3.33 -17.96 -4.56
CA ALA A 177 -4.64 -17.95 -5.20
C ALA A 177 -4.99 -16.54 -5.72
N ARG A 178 -5.62 -16.52 -6.89
CA ARG A 178 -6.16 -15.30 -7.50
C ARG A 178 -7.62 -15.16 -7.16
N PHE A 179 -8.06 -13.94 -6.87
CA PHE A 179 -9.46 -13.64 -6.67
C PHE A 179 -9.81 -12.26 -7.24
N LYS A 180 -11.11 -11.97 -7.34
CA LYS A 180 -11.63 -10.70 -7.86
C LYS A 180 -12.31 -9.88 -6.77
N GLY A 181 -12.71 -8.64 -7.12
CA GLY A 181 -13.36 -7.72 -6.21
C GLY A 181 -14.64 -8.28 -5.58
N GLU A 182 -15.44 -9.05 -6.33
CA GLU A 182 -16.63 -9.71 -5.78
C GLU A 182 -16.29 -10.72 -4.66
N GLU A 183 -15.22 -11.53 -4.84
CA GLU A 183 -14.74 -12.45 -3.80
C GLU A 183 -14.09 -11.67 -2.63
N ALA A 184 -13.41 -10.55 -2.93
CA ALA A 184 -12.78 -9.72 -1.91
C ALA A 184 -13.81 -9.24 -0.86
N VAL A 185 -15.01 -8.85 -1.28
CA VAL A 185 -16.10 -8.46 -0.35
C VAL A 185 -16.49 -9.59 0.59
N THR A 186 -16.45 -10.84 0.12
CA THR A 186 -16.77 -12.01 0.94
C THR A 186 -15.64 -12.34 1.92
N LEU A 187 -14.42 -11.97 1.59
CA LEU A 187 -13.24 -12.23 2.42
C LEU A 187 -13.06 -11.20 3.56
N GLY A 188 -13.68 -10.01 3.50
CA GLY A 188 -13.56 -8.91 4.46
C GLY A 188 -12.90 -7.68 3.87
#